data_3d56f9ed60fcf3d8b1f050dd7367acc1
#
_entry.id   3d56f9ed60fcf3d8b1f050dd7367acc1
#
_cell.length_a   1.000
_cell.length_b   1.000
_cell.length_c   1.000
_cell.angle_alpha   90.00
_cell.angle_beta   90.00
_cell.angle_gamma   90.00
#
_symmetry.space_group_name_H-M   'P 1'
#
loop_
_entity.id
_entity.type
_entity.pdbx_description
1 polymer ?
#
loop_
_entity_poly.entity_id
_entity_poly.type
_entity_poly.pdbx_seq_one_letter_code
_entity_poly.pdbx_strand_id
1 'polypeptide(L)'
;DSSASACSVCVTTDKVVTGHNYVSMDRGHASAIVPMIESTMKDAKTHFDELRFVAVTKGPGSFTGLRISLAAAKAIALSNNIPLFGVSCFDAIASRVKNNRNLPVTDLLLIVIESKRKELYLECRDKSGTEIIESQALSISDIVGRFESLYQPGESVRIAGDAGGLIV
;
A
#
# COMPACT_ATOMS: atom_id res chain seq x y z
N ASP A 1 -4.65 6.70 2.33
CA ASP A 1 -4.62 5.27 2.67
C ASP A 1 -4.95 5.05 4.14
N SER A 2 -5.75 4.03 4.42
CA SER A 2 -6.09 3.55 5.75
C SER A 2 -6.26 2.01 5.77
N SER A 3 -5.60 1.34 4.85
CA SER A 3 -5.74 -0.12 4.65
C SER A 3 -4.93 -0.98 5.63
N ALA A 4 -4.02 -0.39 6.39
CA ALA A 4 -3.14 -1.04 7.36
C ALA A 4 -3.27 -0.43 8.76
N SER A 5 -2.38 -0.79 9.69
CA SER A 5 -2.29 -0.18 11.03
C SER A 5 -1.67 1.23 10.99
N ALA A 6 -2.15 2.02 10.04
CA ALA A 6 -1.77 3.41 9.86
C ALA A 6 -2.79 4.15 9.00
N CYS A 7 -2.83 5.47 9.13
CA CYS A 7 -3.52 6.37 8.23
C CYS A 7 -2.50 7.29 7.58
N SER A 8 -2.57 7.46 6.27
CA SER A 8 -1.63 8.32 5.53
C SER A 8 -2.29 9.08 4.40
N VAL A 9 -1.80 10.30 4.20
CA VAL A 9 -2.23 11.21 3.14
C VAL A 9 -0.98 11.83 2.51
N CYS A 10 -1.00 12.00 1.20
CA CYS A 10 0.10 12.62 0.46
C CYS A 10 -0.46 13.52 -0.63
N VAL A 11 0.16 14.68 -0.82
CA VAL A 11 -0.06 15.58 -1.95
C VAL A 11 1.23 15.66 -2.75
N THR A 12 1.09 15.58 -4.07
CA THR A 12 2.24 15.66 -4.98
C THR A 12 1.98 16.70 -6.06
N THR A 13 3.02 17.49 -6.37
CA THR A 13 3.01 18.43 -7.49
C THR A 13 4.22 18.13 -8.36
N ASP A 14 4.00 17.88 -9.65
CA ASP A 14 5.05 17.57 -10.63
C ASP A 14 5.99 16.42 -10.16
N LYS A 15 5.40 15.35 -9.62
CA LYS A 15 6.08 14.17 -9.06
C LYS A 15 6.89 14.42 -7.79
N VAL A 16 6.81 15.60 -7.22
CA VAL A 16 7.43 15.94 -5.93
C VAL A 16 6.38 15.87 -4.84
N VAL A 17 6.71 15.27 -3.71
CA VAL A 17 5.85 15.27 -2.52
C VAL A 17 5.90 16.67 -1.91
N THR A 18 4.78 17.37 -1.92
CA THR A 18 4.63 18.72 -1.37
C THR A 18 3.94 18.73 -0.01
N GLY A 19 3.17 17.69 0.31
CA GLY A 19 2.57 17.47 1.62
C GLY A 19 2.48 15.99 1.93
N HIS A 20 2.77 15.61 3.18
CA HIS A 20 2.67 14.23 3.64
C HIS A 20 2.32 14.19 5.11
N ASN A 21 1.34 13.35 5.46
CA ASN A 21 0.97 13.05 6.84
C ASN A 21 0.84 11.55 7.02
N TYR A 22 1.43 11.02 8.08
CA TYR A 22 1.39 9.60 8.43
C TYR A 22 1.21 9.45 9.93
N VAL A 23 0.22 8.68 10.33
CA VAL A 23 -0.04 8.38 11.75
C VAL A 23 -0.24 6.88 11.89
N SER A 24 0.63 6.23 12.70
CA SER A 24 0.44 4.84 13.09
C SER A 24 -0.76 4.75 14.04
N MET A 25 -1.71 3.88 13.72
CA MET A 25 -2.92 3.67 14.53
C MET A 25 -3.59 2.35 14.21
N ASP A 26 -4.11 1.69 15.22
CA ASP A 26 -4.92 0.47 15.06
C ASP A 26 -6.43 0.77 14.97
N ARG A 27 -6.84 1.92 15.46
CA ARG A 27 -8.25 2.38 15.49
C ARG A 27 -8.32 3.89 15.27
N GLY A 28 -9.51 4.38 14.89
CA GLY A 28 -9.74 5.81 14.74
C GLY A 28 -9.51 6.35 13.32
N HIS A 29 -9.26 5.51 12.33
CA HIS A 29 -9.04 5.93 10.93
C HIS A 29 -10.16 6.82 10.40
N ALA A 30 -11.43 6.52 10.75
CA ALA A 30 -12.59 7.28 10.27
C ALA A 30 -12.60 8.73 10.77
N SER A 31 -12.20 8.95 12.03
CA SER A 31 -12.12 10.30 12.61
C SER A 31 -10.84 11.04 12.20
N ALA A 32 -9.80 10.31 11.82
CA ALA A 32 -8.50 10.89 11.48
C ALA A 32 -8.38 11.32 10.02
N ILE A 33 -8.96 10.57 9.07
CA ILE A 33 -8.67 10.74 7.64
C ILE A 33 -8.99 12.13 7.11
N VAL A 34 -10.15 12.71 7.46
CA VAL A 34 -10.55 14.02 6.94
C VAL A 34 -9.68 15.13 7.50
N PRO A 35 -9.46 15.26 8.83
CA PRO A 35 -8.50 16.23 9.36
C PRO A 35 -7.08 16.08 8.80
N MET A 36 -6.62 14.85 8.56
CA MET A 36 -5.31 14.60 7.93
C MET A 36 -5.26 15.11 6.50
N ILE A 37 -6.33 14.91 5.72
CA ILE A 37 -6.42 15.45 4.35
C ILE A 37 -6.34 16.98 4.38
N GLU A 38 -7.15 17.64 5.21
CA GLU A 38 -7.17 19.10 5.33
C GLU A 38 -5.80 19.65 5.73
N SER A 39 -5.16 19.05 6.74
CA SER A 39 -3.81 19.44 7.18
C SER A 39 -2.79 19.26 6.06
N THR A 40 -2.82 18.12 5.36
CA THR A 40 -1.85 17.83 4.29
C THR A 40 -2.02 18.77 3.10
N MET A 41 -3.25 19.11 2.73
CA MET A 41 -3.55 20.10 1.68
C MET A 41 -3.01 21.48 2.06
N LYS A 42 -3.23 21.89 3.31
CA LYS A 42 -2.71 23.17 3.85
C LYS A 42 -1.18 23.21 3.82
N ASP A 43 -0.52 22.15 4.29
CA ASP A 43 0.94 22.04 4.31
C ASP A 43 1.53 22.06 2.89
N ALA A 44 0.85 21.42 1.94
CA ALA A 44 1.19 21.45 0.53
C ALA A 44 0.89 22.82 -0.14
N LYS A 45 0.19 23.73 0.55
CA LYS A 45 -0.30 25.01 -0.01
C LYS A 45 -1.09 24.81 -1.31
N THR A 46 -1.93 23.77 -1.35
CA THR A 46 -2.71 23.37 -2.51
C THR A 46 -4.19 23.39 -2.14
N HIS A 47 -5.03 23.98 -2.99
CA HIS A 47 -6.48 23.96 -2.84
C HIS A 47 -7.09 22.72 -3.52
N PHE A 48 -8.29 22.32 -3.09
CA PHE A 48 -8.96 21.12 -3.61
C PHE A 48 -9.32 21.25 -5.09
N ASP A 49 -9.60 22.42 -5.58
CA ASP A 49 -9.91 22.75 -6.98
C ASP A 49 -8.68 22.72 -7.90
N GLU A 50 -7.46 22.71 -7.33
CA GLU A 50 -6.22 22.54 -8.07
C GLU A 50 -5.85 21.07 -8.30
N LEU A 51 -6.56 20.14 -7.65
CA LEU A 51 -6.32 18.72 -7.81
C LEU A 51 -6.69 18.25 -9.23
N ARG A 52 -5.81 17.49 -9.85
CA ARG A 52 -6.05 16.91 -11.18
C ARG A 52 -6.62 15.49 -11.11
N PHE A 53 -6.33 14.77 -10.06
CA PHE A 53 -6.84 13.43 -9.78
C PHE A 53 -6.64 13.07 -8.31
N VAL A 54 -7.33 12.04 -7.88
CA VAL A 54 -7.14 11.41 -6.57
C VAL A 54 -6.69 9.96 -6.79
N ALA A 55 -5.73 9.48 -6.00
CA ALA A 55 -5.34 8.09 -5.93
C ALA A 55 -5.67 7.52 -4.54
N VAL A 56 -6.15 6.29 -4.48
CA VAL A 56 -6.49 5.61 -3.24
C VAL A 56 -6.14 4.12 -3.33
N THR A 57 -5.72 3.53 -2.22
CA THR A 57 -5.50 2.08 -2.15
C THR A 57 -6.83 1.33 -2.27
N LYS A 58 -6.85 0.31 -3.14
CA LYS A 58 -8.00 -0.59 -3.36
C LYS A 58 -7.86 -1.95 -2.68
N GLY A 59 -6.78 -2.14 -1.93
CA GLY A 59 -6.45 -3.38 -1.23
C GLY A 59 -5.31 -4.16 -1.88
N PRO A 60 -4.99 -5.34 -1.30
CA PRO A 60 -5.62 -5.91 -0.11
C PRO A 60 -5.25 -5.18 1.18
N GLY A 61 -6.02 -5.44 2.26
CA GLY A 61 -5.81 -4.85 3.58
C GLY A 61 -7.08 -4.84 4.42
N SER A 62 -7.10 -4.03 5.47
CA SER A 62 -8.25 -3.85 6.36
C SER A 62 -9.50 -3.45 5.58
N PHE A 63 -10.54 -4.29 5.61
CA PHE A 63 -11.81 -4.02 4.91
C PHE A 63 -12.45 -2.69 5.34
N THR A 64 -12.48 -2.42 6.65
CA THR A 64 -13.02 -1.16 7.17
C THR A 64 -12.15 0.01 6.76
N GLY A 65 -10.84 -0.12 6.88
CA GLY A 65 -9.90 0.91 6.48
C GLY A 65 -10.01 1.28 5.00
N LEU A 66 -10.04 0.29 4.12
CA LEU A 66 -10.22 0.51 2.67
C LEU A 66 -11.51 1.29 2.36
N ARG A 67 -12.61 0.98 3.03
CA ARG A 67 -13.88 1.70 2.82
C ARG A 67 -13.82 3.15 3.29
N ILE A 68 -13.11 3.42 4.39
CA ILE A 68 -12.91 4.78 4.93
C ILE A 68 -12.14 5.64 3.92
N SER A 69 -10.96 5.18 3.49
CA SER A 69 -10.15 5.94 2.53
C SER A 69 -10.83 6.08 1.18
N LEU A 70 -11.51 5.03 0.71
CA LEU A 70 -12.25 5.06 -0.56
C LEU A 70 -13.43 6.03 -0.52
N ALA A 71 -14.17 6.10 0.59
CA ALA A 71 -15.27 7.05 0.75
C ALA A 71 -14.77 8.50 0.70
N ALA A 72 -13.70 8.82 1.45
CA ALA A 72 -13.10 10.15 1.42
C ALA A 72 -12.57 10.51 0.02
N ALA A 73 -11.84 9.59 -0.62
CA ALA A 73 -11.30 9.80 -1.96
C ALA A 73 -12.40 10.00 -3.02
N LYS A 74 -13.48 9.22 -2.96
CA LYS A 74 -14.66 9.38 -3.84
C LYS A 74 -15.34 10.72 -3.64
N ALA A 75 -15.52 11.15 -2.39
CA ALA A 75 -16.14 12.45 -2.10
C ALA A 75 -15.34 13.60 -2.72
N ILE A 76 -14.02 13.60 -2.56
CA ILE A 76 -13.13 14.62 -3.13
C ILE A 76 -13.17 14.57 -4.66
N ALA A 77 -13.05 13.39 -5.25
CA ALA A 77 -13.05 13.25 -6.71
C ALA A 77 -14.38 13.71 -7.32
N LEU A 78 -15.51 13.37 -6.69
CA LEU A 78 -16.84 13.75 -7.15
C LEU A 78 -17.06 15.26 -7.03
N SER A 79 -16.72 15.86 -5.89
CA SER A 79 -16.94 17.29 -5.65
C SER A 79 -16.13 18.19 -6.59
N ASN A 80 -14.97 17.72 -7.03
CA ASN A 80 -14.09 18.46 -7.93
C ASN A 80 -14.18 17.99 -9.40
N ASN A 81 -15.06 17.01 -9.70
CA ASN A 81 -15.21 16.42 -11.04
C ASN A 81 -13.88 15.96 -11.66
N ILE A 82 -13.06 15.26 -10.88
CA ILE A 82 -11.72 14.78 -11.26
C ILE A 82 -11.64 13.25 -11.21
N PRO A 83 -10.72 12.62 -11.97
CA PRO A 83 -10.52 11.18 -11.96
C PRO A 83 -10.11 10.63 -10.61
N LEU A 84 -10.59 9.42 -10.29
CA LEU A 84 -10.18 8.63 -9.13
C LEU A 84 -9.47 7.35 -9.60
N PHE A 85 -8.25 7.14 -9.13
CA PHE A 85 -7.45 5.95 -9.44
C PHE A 85 -7.32 5.02 -8.24
N GLY A 86 -7.59 3.72 -8.45
CA GLY A 86 -7.35 2.67 -7.47
C GLY A 86 -5.95 2.08 -7.65
N VAL A 87 -5.16 2.05 -6.57
CA VAL A 87 -3.81 1.47 -6.53
C VAL A 87 -3.82 0.21 -5.68
N SER A 88 -3.22 -0.89 -6.17
CA SER A 88 -3.01 -2.09 -5.36
C SER A 88 -2.04 -1.78 -4.21
N CYS A 89 -2.31 -2.33 -3.01
CA CYS A 89 -1.36 -2.24 -1.91
C CYS A 89 -0.06 -2.97 -2.25
N PHE A 90 -0.12 -4.06 -3.00
CA PHE A 90 1.06 -4.76 -3.51
C PHE A 90 1.89 -3.87 -4.45
N ASP A 91 1.25 -3.20 -5.41
CA ASP A 91 1.93 -2.28 -6.33
C ASP A 91 2.59 -1.11 -5.59
N ALA A 92 1.92 -0.57 -4.58
CA ALA A 92 2.46 0.51 -3.76
C ALA A 92 3.72 0.07 -3.00
N ILE A 93 3.68 -1.13 -2.38
CA ILE A 93 4.82 -1.70 -1.66
C ILE A 93 5.96 -2.05 -2.63
N ALA A 94 5.67 -2.72 -3.74
CA ALA A 94 6.66 -3.07 -4.75
C ALA A 94 7.36 -1.82 -5.31
N SER A 95 6.59 -0.78 -5.63
CA SER A 95 7.12 0.50 -6.09
C SER A 95 8.05 1.15 -5.06
N ARG A 96 7.67 1.12 -3.77
CA ARG A 96 8.50 1.66 -2.69
C ARG A 96 9.82 0.90 -2.56
N VAL A 97 9.80 -0.43 -2.63
CA VAL A 97 11.01 -1.26 -2.59
C VAL A 97 11.90 -0.97 -3.79
N LYS A 98 11.35 -0.96 -5.00
CA LYS A 98 12.07 -0.71 -6.26
C LYS A 98 12.74 0.67 -6.29
N ASN A 99 12.08 1.69 -5.75
CA ASN A 99 12.57 3.07 -5.77
C ASN A 99 13.51 3.40 -4.59
N ASN A 100 13.71 2.49 -3.65
CA ASN A 100 14.61 2.69 -2.53
C ASN A 100 16.06 2.35 -2.94
N ARG A 101 16.83 3.35 -3.29
CA ARG A 101 18.24 3.22 -3.72
C ARG A 101 19.18 2.62 -2.67
N ASN A 102 18.77 2.62 -1.40
CA ASN A 102 19.57 2.05 -0.31
C ASN A 102 19.37 0.53 -0.16
N LEU A 103 18.42 -0.04 -0.90
CA LEU A 103 18.16 -1.47 -0.88
C LEU A 103 18.79 -2.13 -2.11
N PRO A 104 19.56 -3.23 -1.95
CA PRO A 104 20.06 -3.98 -3.09
C PRO A 104 18.88 -4.59 -3.87
N VAL A 105 19.08 -4.77 -5.17
CA VAL A 105 18.14 -5.54 -6.00
C VAL A 105 18.19 -6.99 -5.55
N THR A 106 17.05 -7.63 -5.42
CA THR A 106 16.91 -9.05 -5.08
C THR A 106 16.24 -9.81 -6.23
N ASP A 107 16.48 -11.12 -6.32
CA ASP A 107 15.89 -11.95 -7.35
C ASP A 107 14.40 -12.10 -7.16
N LEU A 108 13.96 -12.21 -5.88
CA LEU A 108 12.57 -12.35 -5.50
C LEU A 108 12.16 -11.25 -4.51
N LEU A 109 10.95 -10.70 -4.71
CA LEU A 109 10.25 -9.82 -3.78
C LEU A 109 8.96 -10.50 -3.33
N LEU A 110 8.94 -10.95 -2.08
CA LEU A 110 7.77 -11.52 -1.43
C LEU A 110 7.05 -10.42 -0.63
N ILE A 111 5.82 -10.12 -1.00
CA ILE A 111 5.02 -9.08 -0.32
C ILE A 111 3.94 -9.77 0.49
N VAL A 112 3.92 -9.52 1.79
CA VAL A 112 2.99 -10.14 2.73
C VAL A 112 2.25 -9.06 3.51
N ILE A 113 0.92 -9.08 3.40
CA ILE A 113 0.04 -8.08 4.02
C ILE A 113 -0.91 -8.78 5.00
N GLU A 114 -1.09 -8.19 6.16
CA GLU A 114 -1.97 -8.70 7.19
C GLU A 114 -3.45 -8.60 6.77
N SER A 115 -4.20 -9.71 6.87
CA SER A 115 -5.63 -9.73 6.56
C SER A 115 -6.53 -9.48 7.78
N LYS A 116 -5.95 -9.43 8.99
CA LYS A 116 -6.67 -9.48 10.29
C LYS A 116 -7.47 -10.77 10.48
N ARG A 117 -7.10 -11.85 9.77
CA ARG A 117 -7.65 -13.21 9.84
C ARG A 117 -6.50 -14.22 10.00
N LYS A 118 -6.78 -15.50 9.83
CA LYS A 118 -5.76 -16.57 9.88
C LYS A 118 -4.85 -16.57 8.66
N GLU A 119 -5.41 -16.20 7.50
CA GLU A 119 -4.68 -16.11 6.24
C GLU A 119 -3.97 -14.76 6.14
N LEU A 120 -2.87 -14.71 5.40
CA LEU A 120 -2.18 -13.49 4.99
C LEU A 120 -2.39 -13.28 3.49
N TYR A 121 -2.40 -12.03 3.05
CA TYR A 121 -2.36 -11.73 1.63
C TYR A 121 -0.91 -11.81 1.15
N LEU A 122 -0.70 -12.58 0.09
CA LEU A 122 0.62 -12.84 -0.50
C LEU A 122 0.65 -12.47 -1.97
N GLU A 123 1.77 -11.92 -2.41
CA GLU A 123 2.17 -11.80 -3.80
C GLU A 123 3.69 -11.95 -3.89
N CYS A 124 4.21 -12.62 -4.94
CA CYS A 124 5.63 -12.70 -5.18
C CYS A 124 5.96 -12.19 -6.59
N ARG A 125 7.00 -11.38 -6.69
CA ARG A 125 7.51 -10.82 -7.95
C ARG A 125 8.97 -11.19 -8.15
N ASP A 126 9.35 -11.37 -9.40
CA ASP A 126 10.76 -11.49 -9.80
C ASP A 126 11.45 -10.10 -9.84
N LYS A 127 12.74 -10.09 -10.13
CA LYS A 127 13.55 -8.87 -10.26
C LYS A 127 13.08 -7.91 -11.37
N SER A 128 12.35 -8.41 -12.36
CA SER A 128 11.76 -7.58 -13.42
C SER A 128 10.50 -6.86 -12.95
N GLY A 129 9.88 -7.35 -11.87
CA GLY A 129 8.59 -6.91 -11.33
C GLY A 129 7.42 -7.73 -11.84
N THR A 130 7.68 -8.84 -12.54
CA THR A 130 6.65 -9.77 -12.99
C THR A 130 6.13 -10.58 -11.82
N GLU A 131 4.82 -10.70 -11.70
CA GLU A 131 4.17 -11.54 -10.69
C GLU A 131 4.41 -13.02 -11.02
N ILE A 132 5.08 -13.74 -10.11
CA ILE A 132 5.31 -15.18 -10.18
C ILE A 132 4.41 -15.97 -9.23
N ILE A 133 3.90 -15.31 -8.19
CA ILE A 133 2.74 -15.74 -7.42
C ILE A 133 1.73 -14.61 -7.47
N GLU A 134 0.58 -14.87 -8.09
CA GLU A 134 -0.53 -13.92 -8.12
C GLU A 134 -1.08 -13.66 -6.72
N SER A 135 -1.61 -12.46 -6.53
CA SER A 135 -2.16 -12.01 -5.23
C SER A 135 -3.28 -12.93 -4.74
N GLN A 136 -3.10 -13.51 -3.57
CA GLN A 136 -4.04 -14.44 -2.95
C GLN A 136 -3.96 -14.40 -1.41
N ALA A 137 -4.99 -14.93 -0.76
CA ALA A 137 -4.99 -15.13 0.69
C ALA A 137 -4.59 -16.58 0.99
N LEU A 138 -3.56 -16.78 1.80
CA LEU A 138 -3.00 -18.08 2.15
C LEU A 138 -2.72 -18.20 3.65
N SER A 139 -2.76 -19.43 4.17
CA SER A 139 -2.22 -19.73 5.49
C SER A 139 -0.69 -19.59 5.49
N ILE A 140 -0.09 -19.40 6.66
CA ILE A 140 1.39 -19.31 6.78
C ILE A 140 2.05 -20.59 6.24
N SER A 141 1.48 -21.77 6.53
CA SER A 141 2.00 -23.06 6.05
C SER A 141 1.98 -23.15 4.51
N ASP A 142 0.90 -22.65 3.87
CA ASP A 142 0.78 -22.66 2.41
C ASP A 142 1.72 -21.65 1.77
N ILE A 143 1.97 -20.51 2.43
CA ILE A 143 2.96 -19.52 1.99
C ILE A 143 4.35 -20.14 1.95
N VAL A 144 4.75 -20.79 3.06
CA VAL A 144 6.07 -21.44 3.16
C VAL A 144 6.21 -22.53 2.10
N GLY A 145 5.23 -23.43 1.98
CA GLY A 145 5.28 -24.51 0.99
C GLY A 145 5.33 -24.02 -0.46
N ARG A 146 4.58 -22.96 -0.80
CA ARG A 146 4.66 -22.33 -2.13
C ARG A 146 6.00 -21.66 -2.38
N PHE A 147 6.52 -20.97 -1.38
CA PHE A 147 7.82 -20.32 -1.50
C PHE A 147 8.94 -21.34 -1.68
N GLU A 148 8.97 -22.41 -0.88
CA GLU A 148 9.94 -23.51 -1.01
C GLU A 148 9.90 -24.17 -2.39
N SER A 149 8.74 -24.26 -3.02
CA SER A 149 8.61 -24.83 -4.37
C SER A 149 9.14 -23.93 -5.49
N LEU A 150 9.28 -22.62 -5.24
CA LEU A 150 9.75 -21.64 -6.23
C LEU A 150 11.20 -21.21 -6.01
N TYR A 151 11.62 -21.19 -4.75
CA TYR A 151 12.96 -20.73 -4.35
C TYR A 151 14.05 -21.66 -4.90
N GLN A 152 15.04 -21.07 -5.56
CA GLN A 152 16.24 -21.79 -6.00
C GLN A 152 17.40 -21.47 -5.04
N PRO A 153 18.21 -22.49 -4.65
CA PRO A 153 19.37 -22.26 -3.79
C PRO A 153 20.30 -21.19 -4.38
N GLY A 154 20.57 -20.16 -3.60
CA GLY A 154 21.43 -19.04 -4.00
C GLY A 154 20.67 -17.78 -4.46
N GLU A 155 19.37 -17.84 -4.63
CA GLU A 155 18.57 -16.64 -4.91
C GLU A 155 18.51 -15.73 -3.70
N SER A 156 18.55 -14.43 -3.96
CA SER A 156 18.31 -13.40 -2.94
C SER A 156 16.83 -13.08 -2.84
N VAL A 157 16.31 -13.09 -1.63
CA VAL A 157 14.89 -12.84 -1.36
C VAL A 157 14.74 -11.62 -0.47
N ARG A 158 13.77 -10.79 -0.81
CA ARG A 158 13.30 -9.70 0.05
C ARG A 158 11.88 -9.93 0.45
N ILE A 159 11.60 -9.80 1.74
CA ILE A 159 10.25 -9.81 2.28
C ILE A 159 9.86 -8.37 2.59
N ALA A 160 8.68 -7.96 2.17
CA ALA A 160 8.11 -6.64 2.40
C ALA A 160 6.64 -6.75 2.81
N GLY A 161 6.09 -5.68 3.40
CA GLY A 161 4.73 -5.65 3.93
C GLY A 161 4.69 -5.73 5.46
N ASP A 162 3.52 -5.48 6.02
CA ASP A 162 3.33 -5.38 7.48
C ASP A 162 3.26 -6.75 8.18
N ALA A 163 3.06 -7.83 7.44
CA ALA A 163 3.04 -9.20 7.96
C ALA A 163 4.34 -9.98 7.65
N GLY A 164 5.36 -9.35 7.08
CA GLY A 164 6.62 -10.01 6.73
C GLY A 164 7.30 -10.71 7.92
N GLY A 165 7.23 -10.13 9.11
CA GLY A 165 7.78 -10.71 10.33
C GLY A 165 7.07 -11.95 10.86
N LEU A 166 5.93 -12.35 10.29
CA LEU A 166 5.19 -13.54 10.71
C LEU A 166 5.63 -14.82 9.96
N ILE A 167 6.43 -14.67 8.89
CA ILE A 167 6.88 -15.77 8.02
C ILE A 167 8.40 -15.98 8.04
N VAL A 168 9.10 -15.25 8.90
CA VAL A 168 10.57 -15.38 9.10
C VAL A 168 10.87 -16.21 10.32
#